data_a109d575e5afaeba16d19245f66b097d
#
_entry.id   a109d575e5afaeba16d19245f66b097d
#
_cell.length_a   1.000
_cell.length_b   1.000
_cell.length_c   1.000
_cell.angle_alpha   90.00
_cell.angle_beta   90.00
_cell.angle_gamma   90.00
#
_symmetry.space_group_name_H-M   'P 1'
#
loop_
_entity.id
_entity.type
_entity.pdbx_description
1 polymer ?
#
loop_
_entity_poly.entity_id
_entity_poly.type
_entity_poly.pdbx_seq_one_letter_code
_entity_poly.pdbx_strand_id
1 'polypeptide(L)'
;NARAIHHGTCIPLDRSALQFRECPREVFLDLEGTDPTGEQDGLEQVDYLIGVLVCEGRDCRYRPFTAWRIREEGGMFRAFVDFLLALGDVPVYHWHNYERWHLGQLASRHGLTDVVEKRIFPNLVDLHRVATRAFAFPTPTNGLKDIAKHLGFRWRRGEVNALDSIAWYLRYQSDPASWQEKLQGIVDYNEDDCRATKHIKDWL
;
A
#
# COMPACT_ATOMS: atom_id res chain seq x y z
N ASN A 1 -4.48 4.37 23.56
CA ASN A 1 -3.14 3.68 23.48
C ASN A 1 -2.40 3.56 24.82
N ALA A 2 -2.46 4.55 25.75
CA ALA A 2 -1.66 4.53 26.99
C ALA A 2 -1.78 3.21 27.79
N ARG A 3 -2.97 2.63 27.91
CA ARG A 3 -3.17 1.35 28.60
C ARG A 3 -2.53 0.18 27.84
N ALA A 4 -2.65 0.14 26.51
CA ALA A 4 -2.04 -0.89 25.69
C ALA A 4 -0.49 -0.85 25.80
N ILE A 5 0.09 0.34 25.73
CA ILE A 5 1.54 0.56 25.90
C ILE A 5 1.99 0.12 27.30
N HIS A 6 1.25 0.49 28.35
CA HIS A 6 1.58 0.11 29.73
C HIS A 6 1.60 -1.41 29.94
N HIS A 7 0.66 -2.13 29.32
CA HIS A 7 0.56 -3.59 29.46
C HIS A 7 1.37 -4.37 28.39
N GLY A 8 1.88 -3.70 27.35
CA GLY A 8 2.59 -4.35 26.26
C GLY A 8 1.71 -5.27 25.39
N THR A 9 0.39 -5.14 25.46
CA THR A 9 -0.57 -6.03 24.77
C THR A 9 -1.64 -5.25 24.00
N CYS A 10 -2.15 -5.84 22.92
CA CYS A 10 -3.30 -5.30 22.20
C CYS A 10 -4.56 -5.37 23.07
N ILE A 11 -5.28 -4.26 23.18
CA ILE A 11 -6.51 -4.18 23.97
C ILE A 11 -7.71 -4.07 23.02
N PRO A 12 -8.68 -5.01 23.07
CA PRO A 12 -9.90 -4.90 22.30
C PRO A 12 -10.70 -3.63 22.70
N LEU A 13 -11.19 -2.90 21.71
CA LEU A 13 -12.04 -1.70 21.85
C LEU A 13 -13.45 -1.99 21.33
N ASP A 14 -13.58 -2.22 20.04
CA ASP A 14 -14.86 -2.47 19.36
C ASP A 14 -14.71 -3.58 18.32
N ARG A 15 -14.98 -4.82 18.75
CA ARG A 15 -14.89 -5.98 17.85
C ARG A 15 -15.97 -5.97 16.75
N SER A 16 -17.01 -5.17 16.87
CA SER A 16 -18.02 -5.02 15.81
C SER A 16 -17.46 -4.32 14.56
N ALA A 17 -16.29 -3.66 14.68
CA ALA A 17 -15.57 -3.10 13.53
C ALA A 17 -14.95 -4.15 12.61
N LEU A 18 -14.78 -5.41 13.09
CA LEU A 18 -14.18 -6.52 12.34
C LEU A 18 -15.22 -7.16 11.40
N GLN A 19 -15.78 -6.37 10.50
CA GLN A 19 -16.74 -6.84 9.50
C GLN A 19 -16.03 -6.90 8.14
N PHE A 20 -15.49 -8.08 7.83
CA PHE A 20 -14.89 -8.34 6.53
C PHE A 20 -15.87 -9.07 5.63
N ARG A 21 -15.90 -8.68 4.35
CA ARG A 21 -16.67 -9.42 3.35
C ARG A 21 -15.99 -10.76 3.11
N GLU A 22 -16.74 -11.87 3.27
CA GLU A 22 -16.27 -13.18 2.90
C GLU A 22 -16.05 -13.23 1.38
N CYS A 23 -14.84 -13.50 0.97
CA CYS A 23 -14.46 -13.63 -0.42
C CYS A 23 -13.30 -14.64 -0.53
N PRO A 24 -13.35 -15.59 -1.49
CA PRO A 24 -12.27 -16.55 -1.67
C PRO A 24 -10.96 -15.89 -2.13
N ARG A 25 -11.06 -14.69 -2.70
CA ARG A 25 -9.94 -13.90 -3.19
C ARG A 25 -9.90 -12.55 -2.47
N GLU A 26 -8.73 -12.17 -2.02
CA GLU A 26 -8.45 -10.90 -1.36
C GLU A 26 -7.27 -10.22 -2.04
N VAL A 27 -7.31 -8.90 -2.08
CA VAL A 27 -6.25 -8.08 -2.66
C VAL A 27 -5.67 -7.17 -1.58
N PHE A 28 -4.34 -7.04 -1.54
CA PHE A 28 -3.63 -6.10 -0.68
C PHE A 28 -2.83 -5.16 -1.56
N LEU A 29 -3.02 -3.87 -1.36
CA LEU A 29 -2.53 -2.80 -2.19
C LEU A 29 -1.57 -1.91 -1.40
N ASP A 30 -0.46 -1.57 -2.01
CA ASP A 30 0.47 -0.54 -1.54
C ASP A 30 1.03 0.25 -2.72
N LEU A 31 1.42 1.51 -2.49
CA LEU A 31 1.74 2.46 -3.54
C LEU A 31 2.98 3.29 -3.17
N GLU A 32 3.89 3.45 -4.16
CA GLU A 32 5.09 4.26 -4.01
C GLU A 32 5.04 5.46 -4.97
N GLY A 33 5.26 6.64 -4.43
CA GLY A 33 5.26 7.89 -5.19
C GLY A 33 6.29 8.87 -4.65
N THR A 34 6.61 9.88 -5.46
CA THR A 34 7.34 11.05 -4.99
C THR A 34 6.42 11.83 -4.06
N ASP A 35 6.87 12.13 -2.84
CA ASP A 35 6.04 12.65 -1.76
C ASP A 35 5.18 13.84 -2.20
N PRO A 36 3.85 13.75 -1.91
CA PRO A 36 2.88 14.76 -2.24
C PRO A 36 2.84 15.93 -1.26
N THR A 37 3.66 15.98 -0.21
CA THR A 37 3.61 17.09 0.75
C THR A 37 3.82 18.44 0.09
N GLY A 38 4.19 18.45 -1.22
CA GLY A 38 4.08 19.62 -2.09
C GLY A 38 5.04 20.77 -1.72
N GLU A 39 5.85 20.57 -0.70
CA GLU A 39 6.79 21.60 -0.22
C GLU A 39 8.17 21.52 -0.91
N GLN A 40 8.39 20.51 -1.76
CA GLN A 40 9.58 20.50 -2.61
C GLN A 40 9.26 21.21 -3.92
N ASP A 41 9.52 22.49 -3.96
CA ASP A 41 9.40 23.31 -5.16
C ASP A 41 10.09 22.64 -6.35
N GLY A 42 9.30 22.27 -7.37
CA GLY A 42 9.79 21.86 -8.68
C GLY A 42 9.87 20.34 -8.94
N LEU A 43 9.48 19.47 -8.01
CA LEU A 43 9.33 18.04 -8.31
C LEU A 43 7.90 17.74 -8.77
N GLU A 44 7.78 17.21 -9.98
CA GLU A 44 6.51 16.70 -10.49
C GLU A 44 6.08 15.49 -9.65
N GLN A 45 4.86 15.49 -9.13
CA GLN A 45 4.32 14.35 -8.39
C GLN A 45 4.16 13.17 -9.35
N VAL A 46 4.81 12.06 -9.04
CA VAL A 46 4.78 10.82 -9.81
C VAL A 46 4.56 9.64 -8.89
N ASP A 47 3.60 8.80 -9.25
CA ASP A 47 3.41 7.50 -8.62
C ASP A 47 4.13 6.44 -9.50
N TYR A 48 5.24 5.90 -9.01
CA TYR A 48 6.13 5.08 -9.83
C TYR A 48 5.98 3.57 -9.63
N LEU A 49 5.23 3.15 -8.59
CA LEU A 49 4.96 1.74 -8.34
C LEU A 49 3.59 1.58 -7.66
N ILE A 50 2.77 0.70 -8.20
CA ILE A 50 1.57 0.18 -7.55
C ILE A 50 1.75 -1.32 -7.38
N GLY A 51 1.85 -1.78 -6.13
CA GLY A 51 1.97 -3.19 -5.78
C GLY A 51 0.63 -3.80 -5.45
N VAL A 52 0.39 -4.98 -5.99
CA VAL A 52 -0.84 -5.74 -5.77
C VAL A 52 -0.50 -7.16 -5.35
N LEU A 53 -0.84 -7.54 -4.13
CA LEU A 53 -0.76 -8.90 -3.65
C LEU A 53 -2.16 -9.53 -3.72
N VAL A 54 -2.35 -10.49 -4.62
CA VAL A 54 -3.60 -11.24 -4.75
C VAL A 54 -3.47 -12.55 -3.99
N CYS A 55 -4.38 -12.83 -3.06
CA CYS A 55 -4.38 -14.02 -2.23
C CYS A 55 -5.66 -14.83 -2.40
N GLU A 56 -5.52 -16.14 -2.58
CA GLU A 56 -6.58 -17.14 -2.48
C GLU A 56 -6.19 -18.12 -1.35
N GLY A 57 -6.71 -17.86 -0.16
CA GLY A 57 -6.27 -18.53 1.04
C GLY A 57 -4.79 -18.27 1.33
N ARG A 58 -3.95 -19.33 1.27
CA ARG A 58 -2.50 -19.24 1.50
C ARG A 58 -1.68 -18.99 0.23
N ASP A 59 -2.27 -19.19 -0.94
CA ASP A 59 -1.59 -18.89 -2.22
C ASP A 59 -1.69 -17.40 -2.51
N CYS A 60 -0.56 -16.71 -2.41
CA CYS A 60 -0.46 -15.28 -2.64
C CYS A 60 0.54 -14.98 -3.74
N ARG A 61 0.12 -14.18 -4.72
CA ARG A 61 0.95 -13.75 -5.85
C ARG A 61 1.03 -12.24 -5.89
N TYR A 62 2.25 -11.73 -5.81
CA TYR A 62 2.52 -10.31 -5.93
C TYR A 62 2.70 -9.91 -7.40
N ARG A 63 2.14 -8.76 -7.76
CA ARG A 63 2.27 -8.15 -9.08
C ARG A 63 2.59 -6.66 -8.95
N PRO A 64 3.80 -6.21 -9.33
CA PRO A 64 4.11 -4.80 -9.44
C PRO A 64 3.62 -4.23 -10.78
N PHE A 65 3.11 -3.00 -10.73
CA PHE A 65 2.90 -2.12 -11.86
C PHE A 65 3.85 -0.96 -11.72
N THR A 66 4.77 -0.76 -12.65
CA THR A 66 5.89 0.17 -12.50
C THR A 66 5.92 1.21 -13.62
N ALA A 67 6.29 2.44 -13.23
CA ALA A 67 6.59 3.55 -14.14
C ALA A 67 7.98 4.08 -13.79
N TRP A 68 9.02 3.40 -14.28
CA TRP A 68 10.40 3.82 -14.01
C TRP A 68 10.78 5.10 -14.77
N ARG A 69 9.97 5.54 -15.69
CA ARG A 69 10.03 6.85 -16.35
C ARG A 69 8.71 7.57 -16.15
N ILE A 70 8.75 8.87 -15.89
CA ILE A 70 7.56 9.71 -15.65
C ILE A 70 6.49 9.51 -16.74
N ARG A 71 6.90 9.44 -18.00
CA ARG A 71 6.00 9.23 -19.15
C ARG A 71 5.26 7.88 -19.15
N GLU A 72 5.69 6.94 -18.35
CA GLU A 72 5.11 5.58 -18.25
C GLU A 72 3.95 5.52 -17.26
N GLU A 73 3.78 6.53 -16.39
CA GLU A 73 2.79 6.55 -15.31
C GLU A 73 1.37 6.24 -15.81
N GLY A 74 0.93 6.90 -16.89
CA GLY A 74 -0.40 6.69 -17.43
C GLY A 74 -0.63 5.28 -17.98
N GLY A 75 0.40 4.68 -18.60
CA GLY A 75 0.35 3.29 -19.06
C GLY A 75 0.32 2.30 -17.91
N MET A 76 1.16 2.51 -16.90
CA MET A 76 1.18 1.74 -15.66
C MET A 76 -0.18 1.77 -14.97
N PHE A 77 -0.73 2.97 -14.76
CA PHE A 77 -2.00 3.13 -14.06
C PHE A 77 -3.16 2.47 -14.81
N ARG A 78 -3.22 2.59 -16.14
CA ARG A 78 -4.22 1.91 -16.96
C ARG A 78 -4.13 0.39 -16.84
N ALA A 79 -2.92 -0.17 -16.92
CA ALA A 79 -2.70 -1.61 -16.75
C ALA A 79 -3.11 -2.11 -15.36
N PHE A 80 -2.89 -1.32 -14.30
CA PHE A 80 -3.36 -1.60 -12.94
C PHE A 80 -4.89 -1.61 -12.85
N VAL A 81 -5.55 -0.58 -13.41
CA VAL A 81 -7.02 -0.48 -13.41
C VAL A 81 -7.63 -1.67 -14.14
N ASP A 82 -7.14 -1.98 -15.36
CA ASP A 82 -7.63 -3.13 -16.14
C ASP A 82 -7.43 -4.45 -15.39
N PHE A 83 -6.33 -4.60 -14.68
CA PHE A 83 -6.06 -5.78 -13.85
C PHE A 83 -7.07 -5.92 -12.71
N LEU A 84 -7.34 -4.85 -11.94
CA LEU A 84 -8.33 -4.90 -10.86
C LEU A 84 -9.74 -5.18 -11.40
N LEU A 85 -10.11 -4.57 -12.51
CA LEU A 85 -11.42 -4.84 -13.15
C LEU A 85 -11.56 -6.30 -13.58
N ALA A 86 -10.51 -6.91 -14.07
CA ALA A 86 -10.50 -8.33 -14.45
C ALA A 86 -10.61 -9.29 -13.25
N LEU A 87 -10.22 -8.87 -12.04
CA LEU A 87 -10.42 -9.65 -10.80
C LEU A 87 -11.88 -9.63 -10.35
N GLY A 88 -12.69 -8.68 -10.83
CA GLY A 88 -14.08 -8.50 -10.44
C GLY A 88 -14.24 -7.83 -9.08
N ASP A 89 -15.38 -8.13 -8.45
CA ASP A 89 -15.74 -7.56 -7.15
C ASP A 89 -15.04 -8.29 -6.00
N VAL A 90 -13.79 -7.89 -5.71
CA VAL A 90 -12.97 -8.43 -4.63
C VAL A 90 -12.61 -7.34 -3.62
N PRO A 91 -12.51 -7.62 -2.31
CA PRO A 91 -12.04 -6.62 -1.33
C PRO A 91 -10.58 -6.27 -1.62
N VAL A 92 -10.28 -4.97 -1.61
CA VAL A 92 -8.93 -4.42 -1.81
C VAL A 92 -8.51 -3.71 -0.52
N TYR A 93 -7.71 -4.37 0.28
CA TYR A 93 -7.21 -3.85 1.55
C TYR A 93 -6.01 -2.94 1.33
N HIS A 94 -6.00 -1.81 1.98
CA HIS A 94 -4.88 -0.87 1.99
C HIS A 94 -4.68 -0.30 3.40
N TRP A 95 -3.57 0.40 3.62
CA TRP A 95 -3.26 0.95 4.93
C TRP A 95 -3.38 2.46 4.96
N HIS A 96 -4.41 2.99 5.67
CA HIS A 96 -4.71 4.41 5.79
C HIS A 96 -5.28 5.01 4.49
N ASN A 97 -5.29 6.34 4.35
CA ASN A 97 -5.94 7.03 3.24
C ASN A 97 -5.01 7.37 2.06
N TYR A 98 -3.73 7.01 2.16
CA TYR A 98 -2.71 7.36 1.18
C TYR A 98 -3.05 6.79 -0.22
N GLU A 99 -3.28 5.49 -0.30
CA GLU A 99 -3.56 4.79 -1.56
C GLU A 99 -4.83 5.31 -2.22
N ARG A 100 -5.90 5.50 -1.45
CA ARG A 100 -7.16 6.02 -1.98
C ARG A 100 -6.97 7.42 -2.58
N TRP A 101 -6.21 8.29 -1.90
CA TRP A 101 -5.95 9.64 -2.38
C TRP A 101 -5.11 9.63 -3.66
N HIS A 102 -4.01 8.87 -3.71
CA HIS A 102 -3.15 8.74 -4.88
C HIS A 102 -3.88 8.14 -6.09
N LEU A 103 -4.68 7.08 -5.89
CA LEU A 103 -5.52 6.52 -6.95
C LEU A 103 -6.51 7.56 -7.51
N GLY A 104 -7.05 8.44 -6.67
CA GLY A 104 -7.91 9.55 -7.11
C GLY A 104 -7.15 10.56 -7.97
N GLN A 105 -5.93 10.95 -7.58
CA GLN A 105 -5.07 11.85 -8.33
C GLN A 105 -4.67 11.24 -9.68
N LEU A 106 -4.22 9.98 -9.69
CA LEU A 106 -3.90 9.22 -10.89
C LEU A 106 -5.10 9.13 -11.83
N ALA A 107 -6.28 8.83 -11.30
CA ALA A 107 -7.52 8.74 -12.07
C ALA A 107 -7.86 10.08 -12.74
N SER A 108 -7.71 11.19 -12.02
CA SER A 108 -7.93 12.54 -12.55
C SER A 108 -6.91 12.89 -13.65
N ARG A 109 -5.61 12.67 -13.39
CA ARG A 109 -4.54 12.95 -14.37
C ARG A 109 -4.67 12.16 -15.67
N HIS A 110 -5.14 10.91 -15.59
CA HIS A 110 -5.16 9.99 -16.73
C HIS A 110 -6.56 9.70 -17.30
N GLY A 111 -7.58 10.47 -16.88
CA GLY A 111 -8.93 10.40 -17.45
C GLY A 111 -9.69 9.10 -17.11
N LEU A 112 -9.45 8.52 -15.93
CA LEU A 112 -10.07 7.27 -15.46
C LEU A 112 -10.95 7.47 -14.22
N THR A 113 -11.32 8.71 -13.88
CA THR A 113 -12.08 9.06 -12.67
C THR A 113 -13.36 8.24 -12.53
N ASP A 114 -14.19 8.22 -13.56
CA ASP A 114 -15.47 7.49 -13.55
C ASP A 114 -15.32 6.00 -13.24
N VAL A 115 -14.31 5.37 -13.83
CA VAL A 115 -14.04 3.93 -13.63
C VAL A 115 -13.54 3.66 -12.22
N VAL A 116 -12.59 4.45 -11.75
CA VAL A 116 -12.01 4.30 -10.42
C VAL A 116 -13.05 4.54 -9.33
N GLU A 117 -13.83 5.62 -9.44
CA GLU A 117 -14.85 5.93 -8.44
C GLU A 117 -16.00 4.92 -8.40
N LYS A 118 -16.42 4.41 -9.56
CA LYS A 118 -17.58 3.51 -9.64
C LYS A 118 -17.24 2.04 -9.46
N ARG A 119 -16.02 1.61 -9.78
CA ARG A 119 -15.66 0.20 -9.83
C ARG A 119 -14.53 -0.23 -8.90
N ILE A 120 -13.61 0.68 -8.55
CA ILE A 120 -12.47 0.37 -7.69
C ILE A 120 -12.72 0.85 -6.26
N PHE A 121 -13.09 2.11 -6.07
CA PHE A 121 -13.29 2.70 -4.74
C PHE A 121 -14.32 1.98 -3.87
N PRO A 122 -15.44 1.42 -4.39
CA PRO A 122 -16.37 0.65 -3.56
C PRO A 122 -15.77 -0.61 -2.93
N ASN A 123 -14.69 -1.13 -3.51
CA ASN A 123 -14.00 -2.33 -3.03
C ASN A 123 -12.81 -2.02 -2.10
N LEU A 124 -12.40 -0.77 -1.98
CA LEU A 124 -11.32 -0.36 -1.08
C LEU A 124 -11.73 -0.48 0.38
N VAL A 125 -10.88 -1.13 1.16
CA VAL A 125 -11.06 -1.30 2.61
C VAL A 125 -9.84 -0.72 3.32
N ASP A 126 -10.03 0.42 4.00
CA ASP A 126 -9.02 1.02 4.86
C ASP A 126 -8.82 0.15 6.12
N LEU A 127 -7.82 -0.72 6.08
CA LEU A 127 -7.53 -1.66 7.15
C LEU A 127 -6.99 -0.96 8.41
N HIS A 128 -6.28 0.17 8.26
CA HIS A 128 -5.86 0.99 9.40
C HIS A 128 -7.07 1.44 10.24
N ARG A 129 -8.12 1.93 9.57
CA ARG A 129 -9.35 2.37 10.24
C ARG A 129 -10.06 1.21 10.94
N VAL A 130 -10.13 0.04 10.31
CA VAL A 130 -10.72 -1.16 10.91
C VAL A 130 -9.91 -1.59 12.14
N ALA A 131 -8.60 -1.74 11.99
CA ALA A 131 -7.70 -2.21 13.05
C ALA A 131 -7.71 -1.28 14.27
N THR A 132 -7.56 0.03 14.06
CA THR A 132 -7.47 1.02 15.14
C THR A 132 -8.82 1.28 15.83
N ARG A 133 -9.92 1.00 15.15
CA ARG A 133 -11.24 0.99 15.80
C ARG A 133 -11.45 -0.28 16.63
N ALA A 134 -11.00 -1.42 16.13
CA ALA A 134 -11.17 -2.70 16.82
C ALA A 134 -10.23 -2.89 18.02
N PHE A 135 -9.00 -2.37 17.93
CA PHE A 135 -7.96 -2.57 18.94
C PHE A 135 -7.15 -1.31 19.21
N ALA A 136 -6.71 -1.14 20.48
CA ALA A 136 -5.58 -0.28 20.82
C ALA A 136 -4.29 -1.12 20.78
N PHE A 137 -3.33 -0.69 19.99
CA PHE A 137 -2.04 -1.35 19.84
C PHE A 137 -0.99 -0.75 20.78
N PRO A 138 -0.09 -1.56 21.38
CA PRO A 138 0.98 -1.10 22.25
C PRO A 138 2.20 -0.62 21.45
N THR A 139 1.96 0.24 20.46
CA THR A 139 2.97 0.74 19.52
C THR A 139 3.08 2.26 19.61
N PRO A 140 4.25 2.85 19.30
CA PRO A 140 4.44 4.29 19.32
C PRO A 140 3.48 5.03 18.39
N THR A 141 3.26 4.48 17.19
CA THR A 141 2.27 4.98 16.23
C THR A 141 1.34 3.86 15.78
N ASN A 142 0.28 4.23 15.04
CA ASN A 142 -0.57 3.25 14.35
C ASN A 142 -0.13 3.04 12.89
N GLY A 143 1.12 3.33 12.56
CA GLY A 143 1.69 3.08 11.25
C GLY A 143 1.81 1.58 10.94
N LEU A 144 1.79 1.23 9.65
CA LEU A 144 1.88 -0.16 9.18
C LEU A 144 3.07 -0.90 9.82
N LYS A 145 4.25 -0.26 9.78
CA LYS A 145 5.49 -0.86 10.29
C LYS A 145 5.46 -1.12 11.78
N ASP A 146 4.93 -0.20 12.57
CA ASP A 146 4.89 -0.34 14.03
C ASP A 146 3.96 -1.49 14.44
N ILE A 147 2.75 -1.52 13.87
CA ILE A 147 1.76 -2.55 14.19
C ILE A 147 2.22 -3.91 13.67
N ALA A 148 2.63 -4.01 12.40
CA ALA A 148 3.04 -5.29 11.82
C ALA A 148 4.27 -5.89 12.54
N LYS A 149 5.27 -5.05 12.90
CA LYS A 149 6.42 -5.51 13.72
C LYS A 149 6.00 -6.01 15.09
N HIS A 150 5.08 -5.30 15.77
CA HIS A 150 4.54 -5.76 17.05
C HIS A 150 3.85 -7.12 16.92
N LEU A 151 3.14 -7.36 15.82
CA LEU A 151 2.47 -8.62 15.52
C LEU A 151 3.42 -9.70 14.95
N GLY A 152 4.72 -9.43 14.88
CA GLY A 152 5.75 -10.40 14.50
C GLY A 152 6.16 -10.42 13.04
N PHE A 153 5.63 -9.51 12.20
CA PHE A 153 6.06 -9.41 10.82
C PHE A 153 7.51 -8.90 10.70
N ARG A 154 8.24 -9.39 9.69
CA ARG A 154 9.63 -9.01 9.42
C ARG A 154 9.78 -8.68 7.94
N TRP A 155 10.28 -7.47 7.63
CA TRP A 155 10.64 -7.07 6.28
C TRP A 155 11.91 -7.78 5.83
N ARG A 156 11.98 -8.23 4.59
CA ARG A 156 13.16 -8.90 3.99
C ARG A 156 14.39 -8.01 4.02
N ARG A 157 14.20 -6.72 3.72
CA ARG A 157 15.23 -5.68 3.76
C ARG A 157 14.99 -4.75 4.95
N GLY A 158 15.35 -5.18 6.14
CA GLY A 158 14.90 -4.65 7.44
C GLY A 158 14.97 -3.13 7.67
N GLU A 159 15.76 -2.38 6.91
CA GLU A 159 15.97 -0.93 7.13
C GLU A 159 15.47 -0.04 5.99
N VAL A 160 15.01 -0.58 4.87
CA VAL A 160 14.47 0.23 3.76
C VAL A 160 13.19 0.93 4.20
N ASN A 161 13.08 2.21 3.88
CA ASN A 161 11.92 3.03 4.18
C ASN A 161 11.46 3.83 2.95
N ALA A 162 10.34 4.55 3.06
CA ALA A 162 9.78 5.33 1.96
C ALA A 162 10.75 6.38 1.39
N LEU A 163 11.57 7.02 2.25
CA LEU A 163 12.56 8.00 1.80
C LEU A 163 13.67 7.35 0.96
N ASP A 164 14.08 6.12 1.30
CA ASP A 164 15.04 5.36 0.50
C ASP A 164 14.46 5.02 -0.87
N SER A 165 13.19 4.59 -0.93
CA SER A 165 12.45 4.32 -2.16
C SER A 165 12.44 5.56 -3.07
N ILE A 166 12.04 6.71 -2.55
CA ILE A 166 12.02 7.99 -3.27
C ILE A 166 13.43 8.37 -3.75
N ALA A 167 14.43 8.30 -2.86
CA ALA A 167 15.81 8.67 -3.20
C ALA A 167 16.38 7.77 -4.32
N TRP A 168 16.10 6.47 -4.30
CA TRP A 168 16.54 5.53 -5.34
C TRP A 168 15.84 5.80 -6.67
N TYR A 169 14.53 6.09 -6.65
CA TYR A 169 13.79 6.47 -7.84
C TYR A 169 14.34 7.76 -8.46
N LEU A 170 14.52 8.84 -7.68
CA LEU A 170 15.04 10.12 -8.16
C LEU A 170 16.47 10.00 -8.73
N ARG A 171 17.34 9.22 -8.07
CA ARG A 171 18.68 8.95 -8.58
C ARG A 171 18.67 8.14 -9.87
N TYR A 172 17.75 7.17 -9.98
CA TYR A 172 17.54 6.45 -11.24
C TYR A 172 17.11 7.38 -12.38
N GLN A 173 16.29 8.43 -12.12
CA GLN A 173 15.94 9.41 -13.16
C GLN A 173 17.18 10.13 -13.69
N SER A 174 18.15 10.43 -12.83
CA SER A 174 19.37 11.17 -13.19
C SER A 174 20.44 10.28 -13.80
N ASP A 175 20.62 9.05 -13.29
CA ASP A 175 21.63 8.09 -13.74
C ASP A 175 21.08 6.65 -13.74
N PRO A 176 20.34 6.26 -14.80
CA PRO A 176 19.75 4.94 -14.87
C PRO A 176 20.76 3.78 -14.81
N ALA A 177 21.95 3.97 -15.39
CA ALA A 177 22.94 2.90 -15.47
C ALA A 177 23.44 2.48 -14.08
N SER A 178 23.70 3.44 -13.20
CA SER A 178 24.21 3.19 -11.84
C SER A 178 23.14 2.75 -10.85
N TRP A 179 21.86 3.05 -11.10
CA TRP A 179 20.78 2.85 -10.13
C TRP A 179 19.77 1.78 -10.51
N GLN A 180 19.91 1.14 -11.68
CA GLN A 180 18.99 0.08 -12.17
C GLN A 180 18.79 -1.04 -11.14
N GLU A 181 19.85 -1.49 -10.48
CA GLU A 181 19.78 -2.58 -9.49
C GLU A 181 18.98 -2.21 -8.23
N LYS A 182 18.88 -0.93 -7.91
CA LYS A 182 18.13 -0.46 -6.73
C LYS A 182 16.61 -0.53 -6.93
N LEU A 183 16.13 -0.52 -8.18
CA LEU A 183 14.71 -0.62 -8.50
C LEU A 183 14.08 -1.91 -7.96
N GLN A 184 14.81 -3.02 -7.98
CA GLN A 184 14.33 -4.27 -7.37
C GLN A 184 14.16 -4.10 -5.85
N GLY A 185 14.99 -3.29 -5.19
CA GLY A 185 14.84 -2.97 -3.78
C GLY A 185 13.54 -2.24 -3.46
N ILE A 186 13.09 -1.35 -4.35
CA ILE A 186 11.79 -0.66 -4.23
C ILE A 186 10.65 -1.67 -4.37
N VAL A 187 10.73 -2.56 -5.38
CA VAL A 187 9.72 -3.61 -5.60
C VAL A 187 9.62 -4.56 -4.40
N ASP A 188 10.75 -5.01 -3.87
CA ASP A 188 10.80 -5.89 -2.69
C ASP A 188 10.20 -5.23 -1.45
N TYR A 189 10.46 -3.92 -1.27
CA TYR A 189 9.94 -3.14 -0.16
C TYR A 189 8.41 -3.01 -0.24
N ASN A 190 7.87 -2.63 -1.39
CA ASN A 190 6.44 -2.51 -1.63
C ASN A 190 5.71 -3.87 -1.50
N GLU A 191 6.32 -4.97 -2.00
CA GLU A 191 5.76 -6.31 -1.77
C GLU A 191 5.66 -6.63 -0.28
N ASP A 192 6.69 -6.28 0.50
CA ASP A 192 6.68 -6.51 1.94
C ASP A 192 5.59 -5.68 2.64
N ASP A 193 5.31 -4.44 2.20
CA ASP A 193 4.24 -3.61 2.76
C ASP A 193 2.85 -4.19 2.42
N CYS A 194 2.63 -4.71 1.21
CA CYS A 194 1.44 -5.50 0.88
C CYS A 194 1.27 -6.73 1.79
N ARG A 195 2.37 -7.46 2.04
CA ARG A 195 2.38 -8.65 2.91
C ARG A 195 2.19 -8.31 4.37
N ALA A 196 2.72 -7.16 4.83
CA ALA A 196 2.50 -6.65 6.18
C ALA A 196 1.02 -6.29 6.41
N THR A 197 0.38 -5.67 5.43
CA THR A 197 -1.06 -5.37 5.45
C THR A 197 -1.89 -6.66 5.54
N LYS A 198 -1.54 -7.69 4.75
CA LYS A 198 -2.14 -9.01 4.85
C LYS A 198 -1.93 -9.65 6.23
N HIS A 199 -0.71 -9.59 6.76
CA HIS A 199 -0.38 -10.15 8.07
C HIS A 199 -1.25 -9.54 9.19
N ILE A 200 -1.45 -8.23 9.16
CA ILE A 200 -2.34 -7.56 10.12
C ILE A 200 -3.79 -8.01 9.91
N LYS A 201 -4.26 -8.09 8.67
CA LYS A 201 -5.63 -8.55 8.37
C LYS A 201 -5.89 -9.97 8.86
N ASP A 202 -4.92 -10.87 8.68
CA ASP A 202 -5.03 -12.26 9.14
C ASP A 202 -5.02 -12.38 10.67
N TRP A 203 -4.40 -11.43 11.37
CA TRP A 203 -4.39 -11.37 12.83
C TRP A 203 -5.70 -10.84 13.40
N LEU A 204 -6.38 -9.90 12.70
CA LEU A 204 -7.66 -9.31 13.12
C LEU A 204 -8.80 -10.30 13.10
#